data_7287ebec2efd47570cbd4fadca4a7c55
#
_entry.id   7287ebec2efd47570cbd4fadca4a7c55
#
_cell.length_a   1.000
_cell.length_b   1.000
_cell.length_c   1.000
_cell.angle_alpha   90.00
_cell.angle_beta   90.00
_cell.angle_gamma   90.00
#
_symmetry.space_group_name_H-M   'P 1'
#
loop_
_entity.id
_entity.type
_entity.pdbx_description
1 polymer ?
#
loop_
_entity_poly.entity_id
_entity_poly.type
_entity_poly.pdbx_seq_one_letter_code
_entity_poly.pdbx_strand_id
1 'polypeptide(L)'
;RQMCIRDRKKIIYLDNNATTFLAPEVKDAMAPYLKEKYANPSGIYKFAQDIKKEIEIAREKVAEFINAKPEEIVFTGCGTESDNMAIKGVAFANEKKGSHIITSQIEHHAVLNTCKYLEKHGFDVTYLSVDRYGMVDLDELKKSITDKTILISIMYANNEIGTIEPVEEIAKIAKEKNIYFHTDAVQAAGKLNIDVKKINCDLLSISAHKFHGPKGIGALYIRKGVKFDPLLHGGHHEKNRRAGTENVPGIIGMAKACELARDFLNDKEKKENIKKLRDKLERGILEKIPEVIINGHPERRVYNTSNLCIKYIEGESMLINLDFEGICASSGSACSSGSLDPSHVLLAIGLPHEIAHGSIRFSLSKYNTCLLYTSDAADELDGVDL
;
A
#
# COMPACT_ATOMS: atom_id res chain seq x y z
N ARG A 1 -1.93 12.88 43.33
CA ARG A 1 -2.78 12.31 42.26
C ARG A 1 -2.06 11.08 41.69
N GLN A 2 -2.35 9.90 42.25
CA GLN A 2 -1.96 8.66 41.67
C GLN A 2 -2.80 8.48 40.38
N MET A 3 -2.18 8.63 39.20
CA MET A 3 -2.73 8.10 37.98
C MET A 3 -2.68 6.58 38.15
N CYS A 4 -3.84 5.93 38.22
CA CYS A 4 -3.94 4.49 38.12
C CYS A 4 -3.22 4.04 36.84
N ILE A 5 -2.07 3.39 36.98
CA ILE A 5 -1.49 2.59 35.92
C ILE A 5 -2.47 1.41 35.80
N ARG A 6 -3.48 1.54 34.93
CA ARG A 6 -4.28 0.40 34.48
C ARG A 6 -3.26 -0.63 33.98
N ASP A 7 -3.35 -1.85 34.44
CA ASP A 7 -2.65 -2.97 33.83
C ASP A 7 -2.93 -2.89 32.33
N ARG A 8 -1.88 -2.63 31.52
CA ARG A 8 -2.05 -2.44 30.10
C ARG A 8 -2.49 -3.79 29.54
N LYS A 9 -3.76 -3.92 29.13
CA LYS A 9 -4.23 -5.04 28.34
C LYS A 9 -3.24 -5.27 27.20
N LYS A 10 -2.96 -6.52 26.87
CA LYS A 10 -2.06 -6.88 25.78
C LYS A 10 -2.64 -6.31 24.47
N ILE A 11 -1.90 -5.45 23.79
CA ILE A 11 -2.37 -4.82 22.53
C ILE A 11 -2.47 -5.90 21.45
N ILE A 12 -3.64 -6.03 20.85
CA ILE A 12 -3.93 -6.84 19.68
C ILE A 12 -3.98 -5.91 18.47
N TYR A 13 -2.89 -5.89 17.68
CA TYR A 13 -2.76 -4.98 16.54
C TYR A 13 -3.29 -5.63 15.26
N LEU A 14 -4.44 -5.16 14.78
CA LEU A 14 -5.14 -5.62 13.58
C LEU A 14 -5.29 -4.49 12.53
N ASP A 15 -4.38 -3.52 12.52
CA ASP A 15 -4.37 -2.41 11.56
C ASP A 15 -3.09 -2.37 10.70
N ASN A 16 -2.65 -3.55 10.24
CA ASN A 16 -1.41 -3.69 9.48
C ASN A 16 -1.47 -3.09 8.06
N ASN A 17 -2.65 -2.78 7.52
CA ASN A 17 -2.77 -2.03 6.27
C ASN A 17 -2.48 -0.53 6.45
N ALA A 18 -2.69 0.04 7.64
CA ALA A 18 -2.28 1.41 7.92
C ALA A 18 -0.76 1.53 8.04
N THR A 19 -0.16 0.72 8.87
CA THR A 19 1.29 0.57 9.03
C THR A 19 1.61 -0.74 9.75
N THR A 20 2.82 -1.24 9.60
CA THR A 20 3.30 -2.38 10.37
C THR A 20 4.38 -1.97 11.36
N PHE A 21 4.62 -2.76 12.40
CA PHE A 21 5.78 -2.55 13.25
C PHE A 21 7.07 -2.90 12.50
N LEU A 22 8.17 -2.30 12.91
CA LEU A 22 9.50 -2.57 12.36
C LEU A 22 9.97 -3.96 12.82
N ALA A 23 10.25 -4.87 11.89
CA ALA A 23 10.74 -6.19 12.23
C ALA A 23 12.08 -6.11 12.99
N PRO A 24 12.32 -6.96 14.00
CA PRO A 24 13.58 -6.96 14.77
C PRO A 24 14.82 -7.05 13.86
N GLU A 25 14.79 -7.94 12.89
CA GLU A 25 15.90 -8.16 11.94
C GLU A 25 16.14 -6.92 11.05
N VAL A 26 15.09 -6.17 10.75
CA VAL A 26 15.20 -4.90 10.00
C VAL A 26 15.82 -3.83 10.89
N LYS A 27 15.38 -3.71 12.14
CA LYS A 27 15.96 -2.78 13.12
C LYS A 27 17.47 -3.05 13.29
N ASP A 28 17.84 -4.33 13.44
CA ASP A 28 19.25 -4.72 13.63
C ASP A 28 20.09 -4.43 12.38
N ALA A 29 19.55 -4.64 11.18
CA ALA A 29 20.21 -4.27 9.92
C ALA A 29 20.42 -2.75 9.78
N MET A 30 19.50 -1.93 10.27
CA MET A 30 19.59 -0.46 10.23
C MET A 30 20.56 0.12 11.26
N ALA A 31 20.72 -0.52 12.40
CA ALA A 31 21.42 0.03 13.58
C ALA A 31 22.84 0.53 13.27
N PRO A 32 23.72 -0.14 12.51
CA PRO A 32 25.05 0.36 12.19
C PRO A 32 25.07 1.68 11.43
N TYR A 33 24.03 1.95 10.60
CA TYR A 33 23.93 3.15 9.76
C TYR A 33 23.37 4.37 10.50
N LEU A 34 22.89 4.18 11.70
CA LEU A 34 22.44 5.28 12.57
C LEU A 34 23.57 5.89 13.40
N LYS A 35 24.70 5.17 13.57
CA LYS A 35 25.78 5.60 14.44
C LYS A 35 27.18 5.45 13.82
N GLU A 36 27.50 4.29 13.26
CA GLU A 36 28.85 3.92 12.86
C GLU A 36 29.12 4.22 11.39
N LYS A 37 28.18 3.89 10.50
CA LYS A 37 28.25 4.04 9.05
C LYS A 37 27.45 5.27 8.57
N TYR A 38 27.89 6.46 8.97
CA TYR A 38 27.12 7.71 8.79
C TYR A 38 27.61 8.60 7.65
N ALA A 39 28.66 8.21 6.91
CA ALA A 39 29.21 9.05 5.86
C ALA A 39 28.23 9.26 4.71
N ASN A 40 28.27 10.45 4.11
CA ASN A 40 27.50 10.75 2.90
C ASN A 40 28.02 9.89 1.73
N PRO A 41 27.18 9.07 1.07
CA PRO A 41 27.58 8.17 -0.02
C PRO A 41 28.18 8.87 -1.23
N SER A 42 27.97 10.18 -1.39
CA SER A 42 28.56 10.99 -2.47
C SER A 42 30.04 11.34 -2.23
N GLY A 43 30.59 11.07 -1.03
CA GLY A 43 31.98 11.33 -0.71
C GLY A 43 32.98 10.47 -1.52
N ILE A 44 34.17 11.01 -1.84
CA ILE A 44 35.20 10.32 -2.62
C ILE A 44 36.09 9.39 -1.77
N TYR A 45 36.07 9.54 -0.46
CA TYR A 45 36.86 8.77 0.48
C TYR A 45 36.29 7.37 0.73
N LYS A 46 37.16 6.46 1.13
CA LYS A 46 36.84 5.02 1.29
C LYS A 46 35.61 4.76 2.11
N PHE A 47 35.45 5.45 3.25
CA PHE A 47 34.33 5.27 4.15
C PHE A 47 32.98 5.56 3.47
N ALA A 48 32.87 6.60 2.65
CA ALA A 48 31.67 6.91 1.88
C ALA A 48 31.41 5.91 0.75
N GLN A 49 32.50 5.50 0.05
CA GLN A 49 32.40 4.53 -1.06
C GLN A 49 31.95 3.15 -0.60
N ASP A 50 32.28 2.73 0.62
CA ASP A 50 31.82 1.47 1.20
C ASP A 50 30.31 1.53 1.47
N ILE A 51 29.80 2.66 2.00
CA ILE A 51 28.34 2.87 2.19
C ILE A 51 27.60 2.89 0.84
N LYS A 52 28.19 3.54 -0.18
CA LYS A 52 27.60 3.55 -1.52
C LYS A 52 27.45 2.15 -2.10
N LYS A 53 28.43 1.26 -1.90
CA LYS A 53 28.34 -0.15 -2.32
C LYS A 53 27.20 -0.87 -1.60
N GLU A 54 27.01 -0.61 -0.30
CA GLU A 54 25.94 -1.22 0.48
C GLU A 54 24.56 -0.74 0.02
N ILE A 55 24.41 0.53 -0.42
CA ILE A 55 23.20 1.03 -1.07
C ILE A 55 22.92 0.27 -2.38
N GLU A 56 23.93 0.03 -3.22
CA GLU A 56 23.72 -0.71 -4.46
C GLU A 56 23.35 -2.19 -4.20
N ILE A 57 23.94 -2.85 -3.21
CA ILE A 57 23.51 -4.20 -2.78
C ILE A 57 22.06 -4.17 -2.27
N ALA A 58 21.68 -3.15 -1.51
CA ALA A 58 20.30 -2.98 -1.07
C ALA A 58 19.33 -2.78 -2.25
N ARG A 59 19.75 -2.02 -3.27
CA ARG A 59 18.99 -1.81 -4.51
C ARG A 59 18.77 -3.12 -5.27
N GLU A 60 19.80 -3.97 -5.37
CA GLU A 60 19.70 -5.31 -5.96
C GLU A 60 18.63 -6.16 -5.27
N LYS A 61 18.61 -6.17 -3.92
CA LYS A 61 17.61 -6.92 -3.14
C LYS A 61 16.19 -6.42 -3.35
N VAL A 62 15.99 -5.10 -3.43
CA VAL A 62 14.68 -4.51 -3.75
C VAL A 62 14.27 -4.85 -5.19
N ALA A 63 15.20 -4.82 -6.14
CA ALA A 63 14.94 -5.22 -7.52
C ALA A 63 14.56 -6.70 -7.62
N GLU A 64 15.29 -7.60 -6.96
CA GLU A 64 14.96 -9.03 -6.89
C GLU A 64 13.56 -9.28 -6.30
N PHE A 65 13.14 -8.50 -5.31
CA PHE A 65 11.84 -8.66 -4.65
C PHE A 65 10.66 -8.49 -5.60
N ILE A 66 10.81 -7.68 -6.65
CA ILE A 66 9.78 -7.43 -7.67
C ILE A 66 10.17 -7.92 -9.08
N ASN A 67 11.24 -8.72 -9.21
CA ASN A 67 11.82 -9.22 -10.47
C ASN A 67 12.18 -8.12 -11.47
N ALA A 68 12.70 -6.97 -10.98
CA ALA A 68 13.22 -5.85 -11.76
C ALA A 68 14.74 -5.93 -11.93
N LYS A 69 15.31 -4.97 -12.68
CA LYS A 69 16.75 -4.72 -12.69
C LYS A 69 17.11 -3.61 -11.69
N PRO A 70 18.30 -3.63 -11.07
CA PRO A 70 18.69 -2.60 -10.10
C PRO A 70 18.65 -1.17 -10.64
N GLU A 71 19.00 -0.98 -11.92
CA GLU A 71 18.95 0.33 -12.57
C GLU A 71 17.55 0.89 -12.79
N GLU A 72 16.50 0.07 -12.62
CA GLU A 72 15.09 0.45 -12.74
C GLU A 72 14.48 0.84 -11.40
N ILE A 73 15.19 0.70 -10.28
CA ILE A 73 14.75 1.08 -8.94
C ILE A 73 15.22 2.50 -8.60
N VAL A 74 14.29 3.31 -8.08
CA VAL A 74 14.55 4.65 -7.54
C VAL A 74 14.04 4.67 -6.11
N PHE A 75 14.89 4.97 -5.13
CA PHE A 75 14.47 5.14 -3.74
C PHE A 75 13.75 6.47 -3.53
N THR A 76 12.66 6.43 -2.78
CA THR A 76 11.79 7.57 -2.45
C THR A 76 11.55 7.63 -0.95
N GLY A 77 10.96 8.72 -0.45
CA GLY A 77 10.65 8.85 0.98
C GLY A 77 9.44 8.04 1.44
N CYS A 78 8.53 7.67 0.55
CA CYS A 78 7.32 6.89 0.86
C CYS A 78 6.55 6.51 -0.42
N GLY A 79 5.47 5.72 -0.28
CA GLY A 79 4.58 5.40 -1.39
C GLY A 79 3.95 6.63 -2.03
N THR A 80 3.51 7.61 -1.22
CA THR A 80 2.95 8.87 -1.75
C THR A 80 3.93 9.63 -2.63
N GLU A 81 5.22 9.67 -2.28
CA GLU A 81 6.25 10.26 -3.14
C GLU A 81 6.39 9.45 -4.44
N SER A 82 6.41 8.11 -4.34
CA SER A 82 6.50 7.23 -5.51
C SER A 82 5.35 7.44 -6.49
N ASP A 83 4.11 7.50 -6.00
CA ASP A 83 2.91 7.72 -6.84
C ASP A 83 2.93 9.10 -7.50
N ASN A 84 3.25 10.15 -6.72
CA ASN A 84 3.40 11.51 -7.26
C ASN A 84 4.50 11.58 -8.32
N MET A 85 5.64 10.93 -8.06
CA MET A 85 6.74 10.85 -9.03
C MET A 85 6.28 10.15 -10.31
N ALA A 86 5.65 8.98 -10.20
CA ALA A 86 5.20 8.20 -11.34
C ALA A 86 4.23 9.01 -12.20
N ILE A 87 3.16 9.53 -11.58
CA ILE A 87 2.06 10.17 -12.30
C ILE A 87 2.49 11.53 -12.87
N LYS A 88 3.05 12.41 -12.04
CA LYS A 88 3.52 13.73 -12.48
C LYS A 88 4.70 13.64 -13.45
N GLY A 89 5.67 12.75 -13.15
CA GLY A 89 6.85 12.57 -13.97
C GLY A 89 6.52 12.10 -15.39
N VAL A 90 5.57 11.17 -15.53
CA VAL A 90 5.08 10.74 -16.86
C VAL A 90 4.24 11.84 -17.51
N ALA A 91 3.32 12.47 -16.76
CA ALA A 91 2.43 13.49 -17.28
C ALA A 91 3.23 14.65 -17.94
N PHE A 92 4.12 15.29 -17.20
CA PHE A 92 4.88 16.44 -17.71
C PHE A 92 5.87 16.07 -18.81
N ALA A 93 6.55 14.91 -18.69
CA ALA A 93 7.48 14.45 -19.74
C ALA A 93 6.78 14.11 -21.06
N ASN A 94 5.48 13.89 -21.05
CA ASN A 94 4.70 13.47 -22.23
C ASN A 94 3.57 14.45 -22.62
N GLU A 95 3.50 15.65 -22.07
CA GLU A 95 2.44 16.65 -22.33
C GLU A 95 2.27 16.97 -23.83
N LYS A 96 3.37 16.92 -24.61
CA LYS A 96 3.33 17.12 -26.06
C LYS A 96 2.70 15.94 -26.83
N LYS A 97 2.68 14.74 -26.24
CA LYS A 97 2.06 13.55 -26.82
C LYS A 97 0.55 13.48 -26.51
N GLY A 98 0.16 13.95 -25.34
CA GLY A 98 -1.23 13.96 -24.89
C GLY A 98 -1.36 14.47 -23.47
N SER A 99 -2.61 14.70 -23.05
CA SER A 99 -2.94 15.27 -21.74
C SER A 99 -3.98 14.45 -20.96
N HIS A 100 -4.26 13.22 -21.39
CA HIS A 100 -5.30 12.40 -20.75
C HIS A 100 -4.69 11.29 -19.88
N ILE A 101 -5.22 11.14 -18.66
CA ILE A 101 -4.84 10.14 -17.67
C ILE A 101 -6.09 9.36 -17.28
N ILE A 102 -5.96 8.04 -17.12
CA ILE A 102 -7.03 7.17 -16.62
C ILE A 102 -6.60 6.61 -15.28
N THR A 103 -7.50 6.67 -14.29
CA THR A 103 -7.33 6.09 -12.95
C THR A 103 -8.64 5.50 -12.46
N SER A 104 -8.71 4.94 -11.25
CA SER A 104 -9.94 4.41 -10.68
C SER A 104 -10.49 5.29 -9.54
N GLN A 105 -11.78 5.15 -9.23
CA GLN A 105 -12.42 5.86 -8.13
C GLN A 105 -11.96 5.37 -6.75
N ILE A 106 -11.37 4.18 -6.67
CA ILE A 106 -10.98 3.53 -5.39
C ILE A 106 -9.49 3.67 -5.06
N GLU A 107 -8.76 4.49 -5.80
CA GLU A 107 -7.33 4.72 -5.57
C GLU A 107 -7.04 5.33 -4.19
N HIS A 108 -5.82 5.12 -3.72
CA HIS A 108 -5.32 5.86 -2.56
C HIS A 108 -5.29 7.37 -2.85
N HIS A 109 -5.49 8.20 -1.82
CA HIS A 109 -5.46 9.67 -1.96
C HIS A 109 -4.16 10.22 -2.58
N ALA A 110 -3.04 9.50 -2.48
CA ALA A 110 -1.80 9.87 -3.15
C ALA A 110 -1.95 9.91 -4.69
N VAL A 111 -2.77 9.02 -5.26
CA VAL A 111 -3.10 8.98 -6.68
C VAL A 111 -4.22 9.97 -7.00
N LEU A 112 -5.37 9.90 -6.28
CA LEU A 112 -6.54 10.76 -6.53
C LEU A 112 -6.19 12.25 -6.45
N ASN A 113 -5.50 12.68 -5.39
CA ASN A 113 -5.16 14.08 -5.21
C ASN A 113 -4.08 14.54 -6.20
N THR A 114 -3.21 13.62 -6.65
CA THR A 114 -2.25 13.92 -7.71
C THR A 114 -2.95 14.10 -9.06
N CYS A 115 -3.95 13.29 -9.37
CA CYS A 115 -4.79 13.46 -10.57
C CYS A 115 -5.57 14.78 -10.50
N LYS A 116 -6.24 15.09 -9.39
CA LYS A 116 -6.93 16.38 -9.18
C LYS A 116 -5.99 17.59 -9.28
N TYR A 117 -4.73 17.45 -8.88
CA TYR A 117 -3.72 18.49 -9.09
C TYR A 117 -3.42 18.65 -10.58
N LEU A 118 -3.27 17.57 -11.33
CA LEU A 118 -3.00 17.64 -12.78
C LEU A 118 -4.18 18.20 -13.58
N GLU A 119 -5.44 17.93 -13.19
CA GLU A 119 -6.62 18.58 -13.79
C GLU A 119 -6.53 20.11 -13.73
N LYS A 120 -6.06 20.65 -12.59
CA LYS A 120 -5.82 22.11 -12.45
C LYS A 120 -4.66 22.64 -13.30
N HIS A 121 -3.86 21.73 -13.88
CA HIS A 121 -2.70 22.04 -14.71
C HIS A 121 -2.90 21.64 -16.19
N GLY A 122 -4.16 21.47 -16.62
CA GLY A 122 -4.51 21.29 -18.03
C GLY A 122 -4.51 19.83 -18.50
N PHE A 123 -4.49 18.85 -17.59
CA PHE A 123 -4.68 17.46 -17.93
C PHE A 123 -6.16 17.06 -17.76
N ASP A 124 -6.63 16.17 -18.62
CA ASP A 124 -7.92 15.51 -18.48
C ASP A 124 -7.76 14.22 -17.68
N VAL A 125 -8.66 13.92 -16.74
CA VAL A 125 -8.61 12.68 -15.97
C VAL A 125 -9.94 11.94 -16.05
N THR A 126 -9.88 10.67 -16.42
CA THR A 126 -11.02 9.75 -16.31
C THR A 126 -10.84 8.86 -15.06
N TYR A 127 -11.85 8.88 -14.20
CA TYR A 127 -11.95 8.03 -13.00
C TYR A 127 -12.89 6.86 -13.29
N LEU A 128 -12.34 5.68 -13.58
CA LEU A 128 -13.12 4.48 -13.86
C LEU A 128 -14.00 4.11 -12.67
N SER A 129 -15.21 3.71 -12.96
CA SER A 129 -16.09 3.08 -11.99
C SER A 129 -15.59 1.67 -11.62
N VAL A 130 -16.11 1.14 -10.51
CA VAL A 130 -15.82 -0.22 -10.06
C VAL A 130 -17.12 -0.97 -9.79
N ASP A 131 -17.07 -2.28 -9.83
CA ASP A 131 -18.20 -3.11 -9.43
C ASP A 131 -18.39 -3.14 -7.90
N ARG A 132 -19.41 -3.85 -7.43
CA ARG A 132 -19.69 -4.01 -5.98
C ARG A 132 -18.55 -4.66 -5.18
N TYR A 133 -17.60 -5.27 -5.84
CA TYR A 133 -16.42 -5.88 -5.24
C TYR A 133 -15.18 -5.01 -5.31
N GLY A 134 -15.28 -3.84 -5.96
CA GLY A 134 -14.19 -2.91 -6.15
C GLY A 134 -13.26 -3.30 -7.32
N MET A 135 -13.75 -4.04 -8.32
CA MET A 135 -13.00 -4.38 -9.52
C MET A 135 -13.28 -3.38 -10.63
N VAL A 136 -12.23 -2.90 -11.32
CA VAL A 136 -12.40 -2.06 -12.51
C VAL A 136 -12.95 -2.87 -13.69
N ASP A 137 -13.82 -2.22 -14.49
CA ASP A 137 -14.33 -2.82 -15.73
C ASP A 137 -13.33 -2.58 -16.88
N LEU A 138 -12.79 -3.67 -17.42
CA LEU A 138 -11.83 -3.63 -18.54
C LEU A 138 -12.45 -3.10 -19.84
N ASP A 139 -13.75 -3.23 -20.05
CA ASP A 139 -14.42 -2.70 -21.23
C ASP A 139 -14.69 -1.21 -21.08
N GLU A 140 -15.00 -0.71 -19.87
CA GLU A 140 -15.00 0.72 -19.57
C GLU A 140 -13.62 1.33 -19.79
N LEU A 141 -12.55 0.68 -19.29
CA LEU A 141 -11.18 1.09 -19.52
C LEU A 141 -10.88 1.25 -21.00
N LYS A 142 -11.20 0.24 -21.84
CA LYS A 142 -10.95 0.30 -23.29
C LYS A 142 -11.69 1.44 -23.97
N LYS A 143 -12.95 1.69 -23.57
CA LYS A 143 -13.80 2.78 -24.11
C LYS A 143 -13.29 4.17 -23.69
N SER A 144 -12.67 4.28 -22.52
CA SER A 144 -12.15 5.54 -21.98
C SER A 144 -10.82 5.98 -22.63
N ILE A 145 -10.14 5.08 -23.34
CA ILE A 145 -8.88 5.41 -24.02
C ILE A 145 -9.15 6.33 -25.22
N THR A 146 -8.38 7.43 -25.27
CA THR A 146 -8.39 8.40 -26.38
C THR A 146 -6.99 8.53 -26.99
N ASP A 147 -6.88 9.22 -28.11
CA ASP A 147 -5.58 9.52 -28.75
C ASP A 147 -4.67 10.40 -27.87
N LYS A 148 -5.25 11.08 -26.87
CA LYS A 148 -4.53 11.90 -25.90
C LYS A 148 -4.11 11.14 -24.64
N THR A 149 -4.50 9.87 -24.48
CA THR A 149 -4.19 9.08 -23.27
C THR A 149 -2.70 8.75 -23.23
N ILE A 150 -2.03 9.16 -22.15
CA ILE A 150 -0.58 8.97 -21.96
C ILE A 150 -0.27 8.03 -20.79
N LEU A 151 -1.18 7.91 -19.82
CA LEU A 151 -0.98 7.13 -18.60
C LEU A 151 -2.28 6.47 -18.15
N ILE A 152 -2.17 5.21 -17.75
CA ILE A 152 -3.17 4.50 -16.95
C ILE A 152 -2.52 4.23 -15.59
N SER A 153 -3.19 4.61 -14.49
CA SER A 153 -2.71 4.41 -13.12
C SER A 153 -3.78 3.73 -12.30
N ILE A 154 -3.63 2.43 -12.07
CA ILE A 154 -4.58 1.60 -11.31
C ILE A 154 -3.82 0.83 -10.23
N MET A 155 -4.30 0.88 -8.99
CA MET A 155 -3.68 0.19 -7.86
C MET A 155 -3.69 -1.33 -8.05
N TYR A 156 -2.71 -2.03 -7.46
CA TYR A 156 -2.64 -3.49 -7.55
C TYR A 156 -3.60 -4.17 -6.56
N ALA A 157 -3.67 -3.64 -5.34
CA ALA A 157 -4.58 -4.14 -4.32
C ALA A 157 -5.11 -2.98 -3.47
N ASN A 158 -6.42 -2.98 -3.22
CA ASN A 158 -7.04 -1.90 -2.45
C ASN A 158 -6.70 -2.01 -0.96
N ASN A 159 -6.36 -0.88 -0.35
CA ASN A 159 -5.92 -0.78 1.05
C ASN A 159 -7.08 -0.94 2.07
N GLU A 160 -8.32 -0.79 1.65
CA GLU A 160 -9.49 -0.84 2.52
C GLU A 160 -10.21 -2.19 2.44
N ILE A 161 -10.61 -2.60 1.24
CA ILE A 161 -11.39 -3.82 1.01
C ILE A 161 -10.55 -5.02 0.57
N GLY A 162 -9.28 -4.79 0.26
CA GLY A 162 -8.32 -5.84 -0.09
C GLY A 162 -8.45 -6.41 -1.50
N THR A 163 -9.39 -5.96 -2.32
CA THR A 163 -9.59 -6.44 -3.70
C THR A 163 -8.32 -6.28 -4.53
N ILE A 164 -8.01 -7.30 -5.34
CA ILE A 164 -6.85 -7.35 -6.22
C ILE A 164 -7.29 -7.07 -7.65
N GLU A 165 -6.77 -6.00 -8.24
CA GLU A 165 -7.10 -5.56 -9.58
C GLU A 165 -6.44 -6.42 -10.67
N PRO A 166 -7.03 -6.51 -11.88
CA PRO A 166 -6.52 -7.30 -13.00
C PRO A 166 -5.36 -6.58 -13.72
N VAL A 167 -4.25 -6.33 -12.99
CA VAL A 167 -3.13 -5.48 -13.47
C VAL A 167 -2.42 -6.05 -14.70
N GLU A 168 -2.40 -7.37 -14.90
CA GLU A 168 -1.80 -8.01 -16.08
C GLU A 168 -2.64 -7.70 -17.34
N GLU A 169 -3.97 -7.78 -17.22
CA GLU A 169 -4.91 -7.47 -18.30
C GLU A 169 -4.91 -5.97 -18.63
N ILE A 170 -4.85 -5.11 -17.60
CA ILE A 170 -4.74 -3.65 -17.76
C ILE A 170 -3.44 -3.29 -18.49
N ALA A 171 -2.32 -3.87 -18.06
CA ALA A 171 -1.01 -3.65 -18.69
C ALA A 171 -1.00 -4.07 -20.16
N LYS A 172 -1.68 -5.19 -20.51
CA LYS A 172 -1.83 -5.63 -21.89
C LYS A 172 -2.58 -4.59 -22.72
N ILE A 173 -3.72 -4.08 -22.22
CA ILE A 173 -4.49 -3.04 -22.91
C ILE A 173 -3.65 -1.77 -23.10
N ALA A 174 -2.94 -1.31 -22.06
CA ALA A 174 -2.06 -0.15 -22.13
C ALA A 174 -0.96 -0.33 -23.19
N LYS A 175 -0.33 -1.53 -23.21
CA LYS A 175 0.73 -1.86 -24.18
C LYS A 175 0.26 -1.86 -25.61
N GLU A 176 -0.91 -2.44 -25.89
CA GLU A 176 -1.53 -2.48 -27.24
C GLU A 176 -1.80 -1.07 -27.77
N LYS A 177 -2.04 -0.10 -26.89
CA LYS A 177 -2.30 1.31 -27.21
C LYS A 177 -1.08 2.22 -27.08
N ASN A 178 0.10 1.67 -26.74
CA ASN A 178 1.33 2.43 -26.50
C ASN A 178 1.15 3.54 -25.44
N ILE A 179 0.44 3.20 -24.36
CA ILE A 179 0.18 4.04 -23.17
C ILE A 179 1.03 3.51 -22.03
N TYR A 180 1.59 4.38 -21.19
CA TYR A 180 2.28 3.95 -19.98
C TYR A 180 1.30 3.40 -18.93
N PHE A 181 1.72 2.35 -18.23
CA PHE A 181 0.96 1.79 -17.12
C PHE A 181 1.73 1.89 -15.80
N HIS A 182 1.15 2.60 -14.85
CA HIS A 182 1.58 2.67 -13.46
C HIS A 182 0.65 1.86 -12.57
N THR A 183 1.20 1.18 -11.56
CA THR A 183 0.39 0.55 -10.52
C THR A 183 0.93 0.89 -9.11
N ASP A 184 0.04 1.41 -8.25
CA ASP A 184 0.31 1.50 -6.81
C ASP A 184 0.26 0.08 -6.22
N ALA A 185 1.43 -0.50 -5.96
CA ALA A 185 1.58 -1.82 -5.37
C ALA A 185 1.91 -1.77 -3.87
N VAL A 186 1.69 -0.64 -3.20
CA VAL A 186 2.01 -0.44 -1.78
C VAL A 186 1.31 -1.47 -0.91
N GLN A 187 0.07 -1.84 -1.21
CA GLN A 187 -0.67 -2.88 -0.47
C GLN A 187 -0.43 -4.30 -1.01
N ALA A 188 0.09 -4.45 -2.21
CA ALA A 188 0.46 -5.75 -2.78
C ALA A 188 1.83 -6.22 -2.26
N ALA A 189 2.78 -5.31 -2.07
CA ALA A 189 4.13 -5.62 -1.58
C ALA A 189 4.09 -6.33 -0.21
N GLY A 190 4.77 -7.46 -0.13
CA GLY A 190 4.80 -8.31 1.06
C GLY A 190 3.55 -9.17 1.29
N LYS A 191 2.54 -9.07 0.41
CA LYS A 191 1.30 -9.87 0.45
C LYS A 191 1.12 -10.72 -0.81
N LEU A 192 1.54 -10.20 -1.95
CA LEU A 192 1.50 -10.88 -3.25
C LEU A 192 2.91 -11.02 -3.82
N ASN A 193 3.13 -12.05 -4.61
CA ASN A 193 4.35 -12.15 -5.41
C ASN A 193 4.26 -11.15 -6.56
N ILE A 194 5.09 -10.13 -6.55
CA ILE A 194 5.15 -9.11 -7.58
C ILE A 194 6.23 -9.50 -8.60
N ASP A 195 5.85 -9.54 -9.87
CA ASP A 195 6.76 -9.75 -10.98
C ASP A 195 6.49 -8.70 -12.05
N VAL A 196 7.31 -7.65 -12.10
CA VAL A 196 7.11 -6.53 -13.04
C VAL A 196 7.23 -6.95 -14.50
N LYS A 197 7.94 -8.05 -14.79
CA LYS A 197 8.06 -8.59 -16.16
C LYS A 197 6.78 -9.31 -16.58
N LYS A 198 6.16 -10.06 -15.64
CA LYS A 198 4.88 -10.76 -15.87
C LYS A 198 3.73 -9.75 -15.96
N ILE A 199 3.64 -8.82 -15.00
CA ILE A 199 2.64 -7.73 -15.02
C ILE A 199 2.82 -6.88 -16.28
N ASN A 200 4.06 -6.68 -16.71
CA ASN A 200 4.44 -5.82 -17.83
C ASN A 200 4.08 -4.34 -17.64
N CYS A 201 4.08 -3.84 -16.38
CA CYS A 201 3.89 -2.43 -16.05
C CYS A 201 5.14 -1.60 -16.41
N ASP A 202 4.96 -0.29 -16.58
CA ASP A 202 6.06 0.64 -16.85
C ASP A 202 6.57 1.32 -15.57
N LEU A 203 5.67 1.51 -14.58
CA LEU A 203 6.01 2.04 -13.27
C LEU A 203 5.26 1.26 -12.17
N LEU A 204 5.89 1.13 -11.00
CA LEU A 204 5.30 0.46 -9.85
C LEU A 204 5.80 1.07 -8.55
N SER A 205 4.88 1.44 -7.67
CA SER A 205 5.16 2.06 -6.36
C SER A 205 5.10 1.04 -5.22
N ILE A 206 6.09 1.07 -4.30
CA ILE A 206 6.08 0.30 -3.05
C ILE A 206 6.53 1.16 -1.86
N SER A 207 6.14 0.77 -0.64
CA SER A 207 6.50 1.46 0.61
C SER A 207 6.84 0.46 1.71
N ALA A 208 8.02 0.60 2.30
CA ALA A 208 8.59 -0.40 3.20
C ALA A 208 7.74 -0.65 4.46
N HIS A 209 7.11 0.39 5.02
CA HIS A 209 6.33 0.28 6.26
C HIS A 209 5.04 -0.54 6.13
N LYS A 210 4.68 -1.01 4.95
CA LYS A 210 3.52 -1.88 4.73
C LYS A 210 3.87 -3.37 4.82
N PHE A 211 5.17 -3.70 4.88
CA PHE A 211 5.68 -5.07 5.01
C PHE A 211 6.84 -5.18 6.00
N HIS A 212 6.69 -4.53 7.17
CA HIS A 212 7.61 -4.58 8.32
C HIS A 212 8.97 -3.91 8.11
N GLY A 213 9.09 -3.06 7.08
CA GLY A 213 10.20 -2.15 6.90
C GLY A 213 10.00 -0.81 7.63
N PRO A 214 10.98 0.09 7.58
CA PRO A 214 10.90 1.39 8.25
C PRO A 214 9.94 2.34 7.52
N LYS A 215 9.35 3.27 8.29
CA LYS A 215 8.68 4.46 7.75
C LYS A 215 9.71 5.38 7.12
N GLY A 216 9.31 6.25 6.20
CA GLY A 216 10.21 7.24 5.59
C GLY A 216 11.10 6.67 4.47
N ILE A 217 10.72 5.53 3.89
CA ILE A 217 11.35 4.94 2.71
C ILE A 217 10.34 4.20 1.86
N GLY A 218 10.44 4.40 0.54
CA GLY A 218 9.73 3.69 -0.51
C GLY A 218 10.63 3.47 -1.70
N ALA A 219 10.09 2.87 -2.75
CA ALA A 219 10.75 2.75 -4.02
C ALA A 219 9.75 2.85 -5.18
N LEU A 220 10.22 3.46 -6.26
CA LEU A 220 9.55 3.50 -7.54
C LEU A 220 10.35 2.66 -8.54
N TYR A 221 9.72 1.63 -9.10
CA TYR A 221 10.19 0.97 -10.30
C TYR A 221 9.87 1.82 -11.51
N ILE A 222 10.86 2.07 -12.37
CA ILE A 222 10.71 2.78 -13.64
C ILE A 222 11.38 1.92 -14.70
N ARG A 223 10.60 1.35 -15.61
CA ARG A 223 11.10 0.55 -16.73
C ARG A 223 12.06 1.35 -17.57
N LYS A 224 13.13 0.73 -18.02
CA LYS A 224 14.09 1.36 -18.96
C LYS A 224 13.35 1.87 -20.21
N GLY A 225 13.58 3.14 -20.55
CA GLY A 225 12.98 3.79 -21.72
C GLY A 225 11.70 4.59 -21.45
N VAL A 226 11.14 4.54 -20.24
CA VAL A 226 10.04 5.43 -19.86
C VAL A 226 10.52 6.87 -19.84
N LYS A 227 9.79 7.75 -20.54
CA LYS A 227 10.01 9.20 -20.47
C LYS A 227 9.43 9.73 -19.17
N PHE A 228 10.27 10.39 -18.40
CA PHE A 228 9.98 10.73 -17.03
C PHE A 228 10.73 11.99 -16.60
N ASP A 229 10.03 12.93 -15.99
CA ASP A 229 10.59 14.14 -15.39
C ASP A 229 10.71 13.96 -13.87
N PRO A 230 11.87 14.30 -13.26
CA PRO A 230 12.04 14.21 -11.81
C PRO A 230 11.05 15.11 -11.05
N LEU A 231 10.46 14.60 -9.96
CA LEU A 231 9.61 15.40 -9.07
C LEU A 231 10.45 16.32 -8.17
N LEU A 232 11.57 15.81 -7.67
CA LEU A 232 12.49 16.55 -6.80
C LEU A 232 13.73 16.95 -7.58
N HIS A 233 14.04 18.25 -7.60
CA HIS A 233 15.18 18.83 -8.28
C HIS A 233 16.30 19.16 -7.30
N GLY A 234 17.58 18.92 -7.69
CA GLY A 234 18.76 19.16 -6.84
C GLY A 234 19.97 18.44 -7.35
N GLY A 235 20.76 17.81 -6.45
CA GLY A 235 21.95 17.03 -6.80
C GLY A 235 21.65 15.77 -7.62
N HIS A 236 22.72 15.18 -8.19
CA HIS A 236 22.62 14.06 -9.14
C HIS A 236 22.40 12.68 -8.48
N HIS A 237 21.59 12.62 -7.41
CA HIS A 237 21.26 11.36 -6.74
C HIS A 237 20.32 10.50 -7.61
N GLU A 238 20.20 9.22 -7.29
CA GLU A 238 19.30 8.28 -7.97
C GLU A 238 19.37 8.39 -9.52
N LYS A 239 20.56 8.57 -10.06
CA LYS A 239 20.82 8.72 -11.53
C LYS A 239 20.02 9.88 -12.15
N ASN A 240 19.94 11.01 -11.46
CA ASN A 240 19.17 12.21 -11.83
C ASN A 240 17.64 12.02 -11.84
N ARG A 241 17.12 10.97 -11.21
CA ARG A 241 15.67 10.71 -11.14
C ARG A 241 15.03 11.23 -9.87
N ARG A 242 15.82 11.34 -8.77
CA ARG A 242 15.34 11.85 -7.49
C ARG A 242 16.51 12.49 -6.74
N ALA A 243 16.44 13.80 -6.54
CA ALA A 243 17.48 14.55 -5.82
C ALA A 243 17.30 14.42 -4.28
N GLY A 244 18.37 14.65 -3.55
CA GLY A 244 18.42 14.63 -2.08
C GLY A 244 19.29 13.49 -1.56
N THR A 245 20.00 13.76 -0.47
CA THR A 245 20.88 12.78 0.21
C THR A 245 20.10 11.51 0.53
N GLU A 246 20.70 10.37 0.26
CA GLU A 246 20.09 9.06 0.44
C GLU A 246 19.82 8.76 1.92
N ASN A 247 18.61 8.28 2.22
CA ASN A 247 18.25 7.74 3.53
C ASN A 247 18.87 6.35 3.72
N VAL A 248 20.20 6.31 3.99
CA VAL A 248 20.94 5.04 4.06
C VAL A 248 20.31 4.03 5.01
N PRO A 249 20.02 4.37 6.29
CA PRO A 249 19.37 3.41 7.20
C PRO A 249 18.03 2.89 6.65
N GLY A 250 17.23 3.79 6.07
CA GLY A 250 15.94 3.42 5.47
C GLY A 250 16.08 2.46 4.29
N ILE A 251 17.04 2.71 3.40
CA ILE A 251 17.34 1.89 2.23
C ILE A 251 17.75 0.48 2.65
N ILE A 252 18.68 0.36 3.61
CA ILE A 252 19.12 -0.94 4.14
C ILE A 252 17.97 -1.67 4.84
N GLY A 253 17.16 -0.93 5.63
CA GLY A 253 15.98 -1.48 6.29
C GLY A 253 14.93 -1.99 5.29
N MET A 254 14.68 -1.24 4.20
CA MET A 254 13.77 -1.67 3.14
C MET A 254 14.26 -2.94 2.45
N ALA A 255 15.54 -3.02 2.12
CA ALA A 255 16.14 -4.20 1.50
C ALA A 255 15.97 -5.44 2.40
N LYS A 256 16.23 -5.31 3.71
CA LYS A 256 16.02 -6.39 4.67
C LYS A 256 14.55 -6.79 4.79
N ALA A 257 13.65 -5.83 4.79
CA ALA A 257 12.21 -6.10 4.78
C ALA A 257 11.77 -6.85 3.51
N CYS A 258 12.34 -6.54 2.34
CA CYS A 258 12.09 -7.27 1.09
C CYS A 258 12.54 -8.73 1.17
N GLU A 259 13.71 -9.01 1.76
CA GLU A 259 14.18 -10.39 2.00
C GLU A 259 13.17 -11.17 2.86
N LEU A 260 12.80 -10.61 4.03
CA LEU A 260 11.86 -11.25 4.96
C LEU A 260 10.47 -11.43 4.36
N ALA A 261 10.03 -10.49 3.52
CA ALA A 261 8.75 -10.59 2.83
C ALA A 261 8.78 -11.68 1.76
N ARG A 262 9.87 -11.80 0.98
CA ARG A 262 10.05 -12.86 -0.01
C ARG A 262 10.06 -14.25 0.63
N ASP A 263 10.79 -14.42 1.73
CA ASP A 263 10.84 -15.69 2.46
C ASP A 263 9.45 -16.08 3.00
N PHE A 264 8.70 -15.12 3.53
CA PHE A 264 7.33 -15.36 3.96
C PHE A 264 6.39 -15.70 2.78
N LEU A 265 6.51 -15.01 1.65
CA LEU A 265 5.65 -15.25 0.49
C LEU A 265 5.89 -16.62 -0.15
N ASN A 266 7.09 -17.18 -0.01
CA ASN A 266 7.42 -18.52 -0.46
C ASN A 266 6.87 -19.62 0.46
N ASP A 267 6.52 -19.28 1.70
CA ASP A 267 5.93 -20.20 2.68
C ASP A 267 4.39 -20.21 2.54
N LYS A 268 3.89 -21.19 1.79
CA LYS A 268 2.45 -21.33 1.53
C LYS A 268 1.65 -21.60 2.80
N GLU A 269 2.22 -22.34 3.76
CA GLU A 269 1.55 -22.70 5.02
C GLU A 269 1.33 -21.46 5.88
N LYS A 270 2.35 -20.61 6.03
CA LYS A 270 2.23 -19.35 6.79
C LYS A 270 1.18 -18.42 6.21
N LYS A 271 1.13 -18.28 4.88
CA LYS A 271 0.09 -17.46 4.22
C LYS A 271 -1.31 -18.03 4.47
N GLU A 272 -1.46 -19.34 4.33
CA GLU A 272 -2.74 -20.00 4.55
C GLU A 272 -3.19 -19.88 6.02
N ASN A 273 -2.27 -19.91 6.97
CA ASN A 273 -2.59 -19.71 8.37
C ASN A 273 -3.14 -18.30 8.65
N ILE A 274 -2.56 -17.26 8.07
CA ILE A 274 -3.10 -15.89 8.22
C ILE A 274 -4.49 -15.79 7.57
N LYS A 275 -4.68 -16.39 6.40
CA LYS A 275 -5.99 -16.44 5.75
C LYS A 275 -7.02 -17.13 6.64
N LYS A 276 -6.69 -18.28 7.23
CA LYS A 276 -7.58 -19.00 8.16
C LYS A 276 -7.94 -18.17 9.39
N LEU A 277 -7.00 -17.37 9.92
CA LEU A 277 -7.27 -16.47 11.04
C LEU A 277 -8.24 -15.36 10.63
N ARG A 278 -8.05 -14.73 9.46
CA ARG A 278 -8.98 -13.74 8.91
C ARG A 278 -10.37 -14.35 8.68
N ASP A 279 -10.44 -15.53 8.06
CA ASP A 279 -11.71 -16.21 7.76
C ASP A 279 -12.41 -16.65 9.07
N LYS A 280 -11.66 -17.01 10.12
CA LYS A 280 -12.22 -17.29 11.45
C LYS A 280 -12.84 -16.05 12.07
N LEU A 281 -12.15 -14.90 11.98
CA LEU A 281 -12.65 -13.61 12.47
C LEU A 281 -13.95 -13.23 11.73
N GLU A 282 -13.96 -13.24 10.40
CA GLU A 282 -15.15 -12.93 9.58
C GLU A 282 -16.33 -13.83 9.95
N ARG A 283 -16.09 -15.14 10.06
CA ARG A 283 -17.14 -16.10 10.44
C ARG A 283 -17.70 -15.84 11.83
N GLY A 284 -16.83 -15.64 12.82
CA GLY A 284 -17.24 -15.38 14.20
C GLY A 284 -18.08 -14.11 14.32
N ILE A 285 -17.77 -13.06 13.56
CA ILE A 285 -18.57 -11.84 13.51
C ILE A 285 -19.94 -12.10 12.84
N LEU A 286 -19.96 -12.79 11.70
CA LEU A 286 -21.22 -13.10 10.98
C LEU A 286 -22.15 -14.01 11.78
N GLU A 287 -21.62 -14.91 12.60
CA GLU A 287 -22.42 -15.82 13.43
C GLU A 287 -23.05 -15.11 14.64
N LYS A 288 -22.40 -14.06 15.16
CA LYS A 288 -22.82 -13.38 16.39
C LYS A 288 -23.56 -12.08 16.14
N ILE A 289 -23.24 -11.38 15.07
CA ILE A 289 -23.77 -10.03 14.77
C ILE A 289 -24.67 -10.10 13.53
N PRO A 290 -25.96 -9.75 13.65
CA PRO A 290 -26.84 -9.65 12.50
C PRO A 290 -26.50 -8.42 11.64
N GLU A 291 -26.98 -8.39 10.40
CA GLU A 291 -26.89 -7.22 9.51
C GLU A 291 -25.45 -6.76 9.19
N VAL A 292 -24.51 -7.72 9.01
CA VAL A 292 -23.13 -7.46 8.61
C VAL A 292 -22.95 -7.67 7.10
N ILE A 293 -22.26 -6.76 6.46
CA ILE A 293 -21.87 -6.85 5.05
C ILE A 293 -20.35 -6.99 4.97
N ILE A 294 -19.85 -8.03 4.32
CA ILE A 294 -18.41 -8.16 3.99
C ILE A 294 -18.16 -7.46 2.66
N ASN A 295 -17.17 -6.55 2.65
CA ASN A 295 -16.76 -5.79 1.48
C ASN A 295 -15.53 -6.41 0.81
N GLY A 296 -15.38 -6.11 -0.49
CA GLY A 296 -14.29 -6.62 -1.32
C GLY A 296 -14.63 -7.94 -2.01
N HIS A 297 -13.72 -8.36 -2.90
CA HIS A 297 -13.95 -9.55 -3.71
C HIS A 297 -13.80 -10.83 -2.88
N PRO A 298 -14.71 -11.82 -2.98
CA PRO A 298 -14.68 -13.01 -2.13
C PRO A 298 -13.41 -13.88 -2.35
N GLU A 299 -12.89 -13.93 -3.57
CA GLU A 299 -11.73 -14.75 -3.94
C GLU A 299 -10.49 -13.91 -4.31
N ARG A 300 -10.64 -12.89 -5.16
CA ARG A 300 -9.54 -12.01 -5.61
C ARG A 300 -9.26 -10.92 -4.59
N ARG A 301 -8.85 -11.31 -3.40
CA ARG A 301 -8.59 -10.44 -2.24
C ARG A 301 -7.30 -10.84 -1.55
N VAL A 302 -6.53 -9.88 -1.06
CA VAL A 302 -5.36 -10.16 -0.22
C VAL A 302 -5.77 -10.95 1.01
N TYR A 303 -4.97 -11.95 1.36
CA TYR A 303 -5.32 -12.95 2.40
C TYR A 303 -5.48 -12.36 3.80
N ASN A 304 -4.94 -11.19 4.08
CA ASN A 304 -4.81 -10.61 5.42
C ASN A 304 -5.86 -9.54 5.77
N THR A 305 -6.70 -9.12 4.82
CA THR A 305 -7.60 -7.99 4.98
C THR A 305 -9.05 -8.45 5.05
N SER A 306 -9.77 -7.93 6.04
CA SER A 306 -11.22 -8.02 6.17
C SER A 306 -11.78 -6.61 6.33
N ASN A 307 -12.79 -6.26 5.54
CA ASN A 307 -13.56 -5.02 5.68
C ASN A 307 -15.02 -5.39 5.80
N LEU A 308 -15.66 -4.88 6.85
CA LEU A 308 -17.04 -5.17 7.15
C LEU A 308 -17.79 -3.84 7.37
N CYS A 309 -19.08 -3.82 7.03
CA CYS A 309 -20.00 -2.79 7.49
C CYS A 309 -21.05 -3.44 8.40
N ILE A 310 -21.22 -2.90 9.58
CA ILE A 310 -22.28 -3.29 10.52
C ILE A 310 -23.35 -2.22 10.42
N LYS A 311 -24.58 -2.62 10.06
CA LYS A 311 -25.67 -1.66 9.89
C LYS A 311 -26.09 -1.06 11.24
N TYR A 312 -26.55 0.18 11.19
CA TYR A 312 -27.10 0.94 12.33
C TYR A 312 -26.09 1.29 13.43
N ILE A 313 -24.81 1.09 13.21
CA ILE A 313 -23.75 1.43 14.17
C ILE A 313 -22.71 2.32 13.48
N GLU A 314 -22.16 3.26 14.23
CA GLU A 314 -21.10 4.15 13.75
C GLU A 314 -19.72 3.52 13.95
N GLY A 315 -18.89 3.53 12.90
CA GLY A 315 -17.57 2.92 12.90
C GLY A 315 -16.61 3.50 13.94
N GLU A 316 -16.62 4.82 14.18
CA GLU A 316 -15.73 5.44 15.16
C GLU A 316 -16.07 4.99 16.59
N SER A 317 -17.34 4.88 16.92
CA SER A 317 -17.79 4.37 18.23
C SER A 317 -17.34 2.93 18.44
N MET A 318 -17.41 2.08 17.40
CA MET A 318 -16.90 0.71 17.45
C MET A 318 -15.40 0.68 17.66
N LEU A 319 -14.63 1.52 16.96
CA LEU A 319 -13.16 1.58 17.09
C LEU A 319 -12.73 2.01 18.50
N ILE A 320 -13.46 2.96 19.11
CA ILE A 320 -13.20 3.41 20.49
C ILE A 320 -13.46 2.25 21.48
N ASN A 321 -14.54 1.49 21.30
CA ASN A 321 -14.84 0.34 22.16
C ASN A 321 -13.79 -0.77 21.99
N LEU A 322 -13.36 -1.06 20.76
CA LEU A 322 -12.27 -2.02 20.50
C LEU A 322 -10.95 -1.56 21.16
N ASP A 323 -10.64 -0.26 21.14
CA ASP A 323 -9.44 0.29 21.80
C ASP A 323 -9.50 0.10 23.32
N PHE A 324 -10.68 0.24 23.96
CA PHE A 324 -10.85 -0.07 25.39
C PHE A 324 -10.55 -1.53 25.70
N GLU A 325 -10.81 -2.44 24.75
CA GLU A 325 -10.46 -3.87 24.87
C GLU A 325 -9.01 -4.18 24.44
N GLY A 326 -8.24 -3.16 24.02
CA GLY A 326 -6.85 -3.32 23.57
C GLY A 326 -6.72 -3.79 22.12
N ILE A 327 -7.79 -3.73 21.32
CA ILE A 327 -7.82 -4.14 19.92
C ILE A 327 -7.68 -2.92 19.03
N CYS A 328 -6.63 -2.87 18.22
CA CYS A 328 -6.41 -1.80 17.24
C CYS A 328 -6.94 -2.25 15.87
N ALA A 329 -7.96 -1.54 15.38
CA ALA A 329 -8.53 -1.68 14.05
C ALA A 329 -8.69 -0.30 13.40
N SER A 330 -9.22 -0.22 12.18
CA SER A 330 -9.41 1.04 11.46
C SER A 330 -10.76 1.07 10.77
N SER A 331 -11.33 2.26 10.59
CA SER A 331 -12.37 2.47 9.58
C SER A 331 -11.73 2.57 8.19
N GLY A 332 -12.49 2.33 7.13
CA GLY A 332 -12.03 2.52 5.76
C GLY A 332 -11.44 3.91 5.50
N SER A 333 -11.97 4.93 6.18
CA SER A 333 -11.60 6.35 6.05
C SER A 333 -10.40 6.81 6.90
N ALA A 334 -9.60 5.92 7.47
CA ALA A 334 -8.51 6.28 8.41
C ALA A 334 -7.47 7.29 7.88
N CYS A 335 -7.39 7.51 6.56
CA CYS A 335 -6.53 8.52 5.94
C CYS A 335 -7.15 9.92 5.89
N SER A 336 -8.42 10.08 6.20
CA SER A 336 -9.14 11.36 6.29
C SER A 336 -9.48 11.73 7.74
N SER A 337 -8.54 11.49 8.67
CA SER A 337 -8.70 11.84 10.09
C SER A 337 -9.14 13.31 10.24
N GLY A 338 -10.41 13.50 10.58
CA GLY A 338 -11.05 14.83 10.70
C GLY A 338 -12.23 15.09 9.73
N SER A 339 -12.51 14.22 8.78
CA SER A 339 -13.73 14.27 7.96
C SER A 339 -14.73 13.23 8.48
N LEU A 340 -15.95 13.69 8.73
CA LEU A 340 -17.10 12.82 9.04
C LEU A 340 -17.62 12.07 7.79
N ASP A 341 -16.95 12.23 6.63
CA ASP A 341 -17.36 11.59 5.39
C ASP A 341 -16.96 10.10 5.39
N PRO A 342 -17.85 9.22 4.91
CA PRO A 342 -17.54 7.81 4.77
C PRO A 342 -16.46 7.58 3.69
N SER A 343 -15.86 6.40 3.70
CA SER A 343 -14.85 6.01 2.72
C SER A 343 -15.34 6.16 1.27
N HIS A 344 -14.57 6.89 0.46
CA HIS A 344 -14.81 6.99 -0.98
C HIS A 344 -14.80 5.62 -1.68
N VAL A 345 -14.02 4.66 -1.18
CA VAL A 345 -13.99 3.27 -1.69
C VAL A 345 -15.33 2.59 -1.47
N LEU A 346 -15.89 2.70 -0.26
CA LEU A 346 -17.17 2.09 0.07
C LEU A 346 -18.34 2.72 -0.69
N LEU A 347 -18.28 4.02 -0.91
CA LEU A 347 -19.27 4.71 -1.76
C LEU A 347 -19.13 4.26 -3.23
N ALA A 348 -17.90 4.13 -3.74
CA ALA A 348 -17.64 3.70 -5.13
C ALA A 348 -18.14 2.28 -5.41
N ILE A 349 -18.12 1.36 -4.43
CA ILE A 349 -18.69 0.01 -4.58
C ILE A 349 -20.21 -0.03 -4.40
N GLY A 350 -20.87 1.14 -4.28
CA GLY A 350 -22.33 1.28 -4.25
C GLY A 350 -22.98 1.15 -2.86
N LEU A 351 -22.22 1.23 -1.76
CA LEU A 351 -22.81 1.24 -0.44
C LEU A 351 -23.49 2.59 -0.15
N PRO A 352 -24.71 2.61 0.40
CA PRO A 352 -25.30 3.82 0.92
C PRO A 352 -24.45 4.48 2.01
N HIS A 353 -24.53 5.79 2.12
CA HIS A 353 -23.75 6.60 3.04
C HIS A 353 -23.85 6.10 4.50
N GLU A 354 -25.10 5.82 4.95
CA GLU A 354 -25.38 5.35 6.30
C GLU A 354 -24.75 3.98 6.61
N ILE A 355 -24.64 3.10 5.61
CA ILE A 355 -24.01 1.79 5.77
C ILE A 355 -22.49 1.91 5.75
N ALA A 356 -21.95 2.76 4.88
CA ALA A 356 -20.52 2.98 4.77
C ALA A 356 -19.90 3.60 6.05
N HIS A 357 -20.67 4.37 6.83
CA HIS A 357 -20.27 4.87 8.15
C HIS A 357 -20.02 3.76 9.18
N GLY A 358 -20.75 2.64 9.11
CA GLY A 358 -20.61 1.49 10.00
C GLY A 358 -19.44 0.57 9.62
N SER A 359 -18.40 1.07 8.94
CA SER A 359 -17.30 0.24 8.44
C SER A 359 -16.19 0.03 9.45
N ILE A 360 -15.69 -1.20 9.51
CA ILE A 360 -14.46 -1.58 10.22
C ILE A 360 -13.56 -2.38 9.28
N ARG A 361 -12.27 -2.09 9.32
CA ARG A 361 -11.23 -2.87 8.63
C ARG A 361 -10.33 -3.54 9.66
N PHE A 362 -10.21 -4.84 9.57
CA PHE A 362 -9.18 -5.63 10.24
C PHE A 362 -8.12 -6.06 9.25
N SER A 363 -6.88 -5.87 9.59
CA SER A 363 -5.77 -6.30 8.73
C SER A 363 -4.67 -6.96 9.56
N LEU A 364 -4.47 -8.25 9.30
CA LEU A 364 -3.53 -9.11 9.99
C LEU A 364 -2.11 -8.98 9.41
N SER A 365 -1.12 -9.44 10.15
CA SER A 365 0.25 -9.60 9.66
C SER A 365 0.76 -11.02 9.89
N LYS A 366 1.91 -11.33 9.32
CA LYS A 366 2.60 -12.62 9.53
C LYS A 366 2.96 -12.93 10.98
N TYR A 367 2.84 -11.97 11.87
CA TYR A 367 3.14 -12.09 13.30
C TYR A 367 1.89 -12.28 14.17
N ASN A 368 0.68 -12.21 13.58
CA ASN A 368 -0.53 -12.58 14.30
C ASN A 368 -0.63 -14.10 14.41
N THR A 369 -0.98 -14.59 15.60
CA THR A 369 -1.10 -16.03 15.90
C THR A 369 -2.46 -16.33 16.54
N CYS A 370 -2.88 -17.59 16.54
CA CYS A 370 -4.12 -18.03 17.20
C CYS A 370 -4.14 -17.78 18.71
N LEU A 371 -2.98 -17.68 19.36
CA LEU A 371 -2.86 -17.37 20.79
C LEU A 371 -3.35 -15.95 21.15
N LEU A 372 -3.43 -15.04 20.18
CA LEU A 372 -4.04 -13.73 20.39
C LEU A 372 -5.58 -13.79 20.47
N TYR A 373 -6.18 -14.88 19.99
CA TYR A 373 -7.63 -15.11 19.99
C TYR A 373 -8.12 -16.02 21.11
N THR A 374 -7.23 -16.70 21.83
CA THR A 374 -7.60 -17.66 22.89
C THR A 374 -7.51 -17.07 24.29
N SER A 375 -6.88 -15.92 24.47
CA SER A 375 -6.91 -15.19 25.72
C SER A 375 -7.86 -14.00 25.58
N ASP A 376 -9.06 -14.13 26.08
CA ASP A 376 -10.05 -13.11 26.43
C ASP A 376 -10.80 -12.37 25.28
N ALA A 377 -10.23 -12.22 24.08
CA ALA A 377 -10.88 -11.43 23.02
C ALA A 377 -12.13 -12.08 22.39
N ALA A 378 -12.29 -13.40 22.45
CA ALA A 378 -13.47 -14.08 21.93
C ALA A 378 -14.59 -14.18 22.97
N ASP A 379 -14.22 -14.25 24.26
CA ASP A 379 -15.19 -14.29 25.34
C ASP A 379 -15.69 -12.89 25.74
N GLU A 380 -14.90 -11.84 25.48
CA GLU A 380 -15.25 -10.45 25.80
C GLU A 380 -16.10 -9.75 24.73
N LEU A 381 -16.17 -10.26 23.49
CA LEU A 381 -17.16 -9.79 22.51
C LEU A 381 -18.60 -10.17 22.91
N ASP A 382 -18.77 -11.15 23.81
CA ASP A 382 -20.07 -11.49 24.37
C ASP A 382 -20.51 -10.53 25.51
N GLY A 383 -19.59 -9.66 25.99
CA GLY A 383 -19.84 -8.69 27.08
C GLY A 383 -20.11 -7.27 26.63
N VAL A 384 -20.12 -6.99 25.33
CA VAL A 384 -20.55 -5.69 24.81
C VAL A 384 -22.06 -5.73 24.67
N ASP A 385 -22.80 -5.27 25.67
CA ASP A 385 -24.20 -4.92 25.53
C ASP A 385 -24.32 -3.84 24.46
N LEU A 386 -24.84 -4.23 23.29
CA LEU A 386 -25.15 -3.39 22.13
C LEU A 386 -26.42 -2.58 22.36
#